data_f8bea96f2fe44542022c8609072b05fb
#
_entry.id   f8bea96f2fe44542022c8609072b05fb
#
_cell.length_a   1.000
_cell.length_b   1.000
_cell.length_c   1.000
_cell.angle_alpha   90.00
_cell.angle_beta   90.00
_cell.angle_gamma   90.00
#
_symmetry.space_group_name_H-M   'P 1'
#
loop_
_entity.id
_entity.type
_entity.pdbx_description
1 polymer ?
#
loop_
_entity_poly.entity_id
_entity_poly.type
_entity_poly.pdbx_seq_one_letter_code
_entity_poly.pdbx_strand_id
1 'polypeptide(L)'
;FEQSPFNDVDNVILAQLAYVDFRDVIPSVQMNRGITLKKASEIFFDLHTEEELSRDKSFIKDAPYLMKKAASTKRFKDVILSDYVDTIDETLEKQFGAFHIKLTPQLTYVAFRGTDDTLVGWKEDFNMSFISPVPSQEDAVKYLNDTCSYIRGRLYVGGHSKGGNLAI
;
A
#
# COMPACT_ATOMS: atom_id res chain seq x y z
N PHE A 1 -4.42 -17.46 -7.69
CA PHE A 1 -2.96 -17.56 -7.62
C PHE A 1 -2.46 -19.02 -7.68
N GLU A 2 -3.25 -19.99 -7.25
CA GLU A 2 -2.87 -21.41 -7.36
C GLU A 2 -2.79 -21.88 -8.82
N GLN A 3 -3.76 -21.48 -9.67
CA GLN A 3 -3.81 -21.86 -11.08
C GLN A 3 -2.96 -20.96 -11.99
N SER A 4 -2.72 -19.73 -11.57
CA SER A 4 -1.91 -18.74 -12.28
C SER A 4 -1.03 -18.02 -11.24
N PRO A 5 0.26 -18.36 -11.17
CA PRO A 5 1.17 -17.77 -10.19
C PRO A 5 1.23 -16.26 -10.26
N PHE A 6 1.70 -15.64 -9.19
CA PHE A 6 1.99 -14.22 -9.12
C PHE A 6 2.99 -13.82 -10.22
N ASN A 7 2.74 -12.67 -10.86
CA ASN A 7 3.53 -12.18 -11.98
C ASN A 7 3.68 -10.65 -11.92
N ASP A 8 4.44 -10.09 -12.87
CA ASP A 8 4.78 -8.66 -12.90
C ASP A 8 3.55 -7.75 -13.06
N VAL A 9 2.51 -8.21 -13.77
CA VAL A 9 1.26 -7.44 -13.89
C VAL A 9 0.55 -7.34 -12.54
N ASP A 10 0.54 -8.43 -11.77
CA ASP A 10 0.02 -8.40 -10.40
C ASP A 10 0.82 -7.42 -9.55
N ASN A 11 2.16 -7.45 -9.65
CA ASN A 11 3.04 -6.55 -8.93
C ASN A 11 2.70 -5.09 -9.21
N VAL A 12 2.54 -4.71 -10.47
CA VAL A 12 2.15 -3.35 -10.86
C VAL A 12 0.80 -2.96 -10.26
N ILE A 13 -0.20 -3.84 -10.37
CA ILE A 13 -1.54 -3.58 -9.82
C ILE A 13 -1.47 -3.38 -8.31
N LEU A 14 -0.81 -4.30 -7.58
CA LEU A 14 -0.75 -4.24 -6.12
C LEU A 14 0.08 -3.06 -5.61
N ALA A 15 1.18 -2.71 -6.29
CA ALA A 15 1.97 -1.53 -5.96
C ALA A 15 1.16 -0.22 -6.12
N GLN A 16 0.29 -0.16 -7.14
CA GLN A 16 -0.58 1.00 -7.35
C GLN A 16 -1.67 1.14 -6.28
N LEU A 17 -2.15 0.02 -5.71
CA LEU A 17 -3.13 0.08 -4.62
C LEU A 17 -2.58 0.79 -3.36
N ALA A 18 -1.26 0.89 -3.20
CA ALA A 18 -0.64 1.60 -2.07
C ALA A 18 -0.93 3.11 -2.06
N TYR A 19 -1.43 3.66 -3.15
CA TYR A 19 -1.83 5.07 -3.22
C TYR A 19 -3.28 5.34 -2.82
N VAL A 20 -4.07 4.29 -2.59
CA VAL A 20 -5.42 4.44 -2.04
C VAL A 20 -5.31 4.78 -0.55
N ASP A 21 -6.02 5.81 -0.13
CA ASP A 21 -6.15 6.12 1.29
C ASP A 21 -7.10 5.13 1.97
N PHE A 22 -6.53 4.17 2.66
CA PHE A 22 -7.29 3.14 3.37
C PHE A 22 -7.55 3.46 4.84
N ARG A 23 -7.36 4.70 5.28
CA ARG A 23 -7.79 5.11 6.63
C ARG A 23 -9.27 4.82 6.79
N ASP A 24 -9.66 4.32 7.95
CA ASP A 24 -11.03 3.90 8.27
C ASP A 24 -11.60 2.74 7.41
N VAL A 25 -10.81 2.20 6.48
CA VAL A 25 -11.18 1.08 5.61
C VAL A 25 -10.46 -0.21 6.02
N ILE A 26 -9.14 -0.17 6.15
CA ILE A 26 -8.34 -1.33 6.56
C ILE A 26 -8.03 -1.23 8.05
N PRO A 27 -8.23 -2.32 8.83
CA PRO A 27 -7.84 -2.34 10.24
C PRO A 27 -6.35 -2.03 10.41
N SER A 28 -6.02 -1.19 11.40
CA SER A 28 -4.64 -0.87 11.73
C SER A 28 -3.87 -2.10 12.24
N VAL A 29 -2.53 -1.99 12.25
CA VAL A 29 -1.58 -3.03 12.69
C VAL A 29 -1.98 -3.71 14.03
N GLN A 30 -2.62 -3.00 14.93
CA GLN A 30 -2.95 -3.53 16.27
C GLN A 30 -4.15 -4.49 16.29
N MET A 31 -4.96 -4.56 15.24
CA MET A 31 -6.23 -5.30 15.26
C MET A 31 -6.12 -6.74 14.74
N ASN A 32 -5.01 -7.14 14.14
CA ASN A 32 -4.75 -8.48 13.57
C ASN A 32 -5.95 -9.08 12.79
N ARG A 33 -6.72 -8.21 12.13
CA ARG A 33 -7.90 -8.54 11.34
C ARG A 33 -7.74 -7.97 9.94
N GLY A 34 -7.97 -8.80 8.94
CA GLY A 34 -7.96 -8.37 7.56
C GLY A 34 -9.37 -8.17 7.00
N ILE A 35 -9.44 -7.47 5.88
CA ILE A 35 -10.65 -7.24 5.10
C ILE A 35 -10.40 -7.64 3.63
N THR A 36 -11.39 -8.22 2.95
CA THR A 36 -11.23 -8.53 1.52
C THR A 36 -11.14 -7.26 0.70
N LEU A 37 -10.38 -7.29 -0.42
CA LEU A 37 -10.29 -6.17 -1.34
C LEU A 37 -11.69 -5.73 -1.83
N LYS A 38 -12.58 -6.69 -2.07
CA LYS A 38 -13.97 -6.41 -2.43
C LYS A 38 -14.64 -5.56 -1.37
N LYS A 39 -14.58 -5.98 -0.10
CA LYS A 39 -15.23 -5.26 1.00
C LYS A 39 -14.57 -3.90 1.27
N ALA A 40 -13.23 -3.83 1.18
CA ALA A 40 -12.50 -2.58 1.29
C ALA A 40 -12.92 -1.58 0.22
N SER A 41 -13.07 -2.02 -1.03
CA SER A 41 -13.57 -1.18 -2.12
C SER A 41 -15.00 -0.69 -1.89
N GLU A 42 -15.90 -1.55 -1.40
CA GLU A 42 -17.27 -1.15 -1.06
C GLU A 42 -17.26 -0.03 0.00
N ILE A 43 -16.55 -0.24 1.12
CA ILE A 43 -16.46 0.75 2.20
C ILE A 43 -15.84 2.06 1.70
N PHE A 44 -14.75 1.97 0.93
CA PHE A 44 -14.09 3.17 0.39
C PHE A 44 -15.04 4.04 -0.44
N PHE A 45 -15.80 3.43 -1.36
CA PHE A 45 -16.73 4.16 -2.21
C PHE A 45 -18.04 4.55 -1.50
N ASP A 46 -18.33 3.97 -0.33
CA ASP A 46 -19.41 4.45 0.55
C ASP A 46 -18.96 5.69 1.36
N LEU A 47 -17.66 5.84 1.65
CA LEU A 47 -17.08 6.96 2.40
C LEU A 47 -16.72 8.16 1.53
N HIS A 48 -16.43 7.95 0.23
CA HIS A 48 -15.94 8.98 -0.69
C HIS A 48 -16.88 9.17 -1.87
N THR A 49 -17.23 10.42 -2.15
CA THR A 49 -18.04 10.77 -3.32
C THR A 49 -17.18 10.87 -4.58
N GLU A 50 -17.80 10.65 -5.73
CA GLU A 50 -17.13 10.84 -7.05
C GLU A 50 -16.61 12.27 -7.21
N GLU A 51 -17.30 13.26 -6.61
CA GLU A 51 -16.89 14.66 -6.66
C GLU A 51 -15.59 14.90 -5.86
N GLU A 52 -15.46 14.30 -4.67
CA GLU A 52 -14.23 14.34 -3.86
C GLU A 52 -13.07 13.68 -4.60
N LEU A 53 -13.28 12.48 -5.12
CA LEU A 53 -12.24 11.73 -5.84
C LEU A 53 -11.80 12.47 -7.12
N SER A 54 -12.70 13.17 -7.80
CA SER A 54 -12.36 13.93 -9.01
C SER A 54 -11.55 15.20 -8.73
N ARG A 55 -11.63 15.74 -7.50
CA ARG A 55 -10.85 16.91 -7.05
C ARG A 55 -9.43 16.53 -6.61
N ASP A 56 -9.20 15.26 -6.37
CA ASP A 56 -7.87 14.78 -6.03
C ASP A 56 -6.90 15.09 -7.19
N LYS A 57 -5.81 15.80 -6.85
CA LYS A 57 -4.75 16.17 -7.79
C LYS A 57 -3.58 15.20 -7.76
N SER A 58 -3.73 14.08 -7.08
CA SER A 58 -2.68 13.08 -6.96
C SER A 58 -2.20 12.61 -8.33
N PHE A 59 -0.90 12.39 -8.47
CA PHE A 59 -0.32 11.74 -9.65
C PHE A 59 -0.97 10.40 -9.97
N ILE A 60 -1.50 9.73 -8.95
CA ILE A 60 -2.14 8.41 -9.10
C ILE A 60 -3.61 8.50 -8.67
N LYS A 61 -4.28 9.57 -9.12
CA LYS A 61 -5.73 9.79 -8.91
C LYS A 61 -6.62 8.64 -9.39
N ASP A 62 -6.08 7.78 -10.26
CA ASP A 62 -6.81 6.64 -10.80
C ASP A 62 -6.71 5.38 -9.91
N ALA A 63 -5.91 5.40 -8.83
CA ALA A 63 -5.73 4.26 -7.93
C ALA A 63 -7.04 3.75 -7.30
N PRO A 64 -7.99 4.59 -6.84
CA PRO A 64 -9.29 4.13 -6.38
C PRO A 64 -10.09 3.38 -7.46
N TYR A 65 -10.06 3.84 -8.69
CA TYR A 65 -10.77 3.20 -9.81
C TYR A 65 -10.10 1.89 -10.23
N LEU A 66 -8.76 1.82 -10.16
CA LEU A 66 -8.02 0.57 -10.32
C LEU A 66 -8.42 -0.42 -9.23
N MET A 67 -8.52 0.03 -7.97
CA MET A 67 -9.00 -0.78 -6.85
C MET A 67 -10.41 -1.31 -7.12
N LYS A 68 -11.35 -0.46 -7.52
CA LYS A 68 -12.74 -0.85 -7.87
C LYS A 68 -12.77 -1.94 -8.94
N LYS A 69 -11.94 -1.78 -9.96
CA LYS A 69 -11.80 -2.76 -11.05
C LYS A 69 -11.19 -4.06 -10.54
N ALA A 70 -10.09 -4.02 -9.80
CA ALA A 70 -9.45 -5.20 -9.23
C ALA A 70 -10.38 -5.95 -8.29
N ALA A 71 -11.11 -5.23 -7.41
CA ALA A 71 -12.09 -5.77 -6.47
C ALA A 71 -13.27 -6.50 -7.14
N SER A 72 -13.55 -6.22 -8.41
CA SER A 72 -14.57 -6.93 -9.20
C SER A 72 -14.06 -8.20 -9.86
N THR A 73 -12.73 -8.41 -9.89
CA THR A 73 -12.13 -9.56 -10.59
C THR A 73 -12.09 -10.81 -9.73
N LYS A 74 -12.16 -11.97 -10.38
CA LYS A 74 -12.00 -13.26 -9.72
C LYS A 74 -10.61 -13.44 -9.09
N ARG A 75 -9.60 -12.73 -9.62
CA ARG A 75 -8.20 -12.82 -9.20
C ARG A 75 -7.95 -12.11 -7.87
N PHE A 76 -8.54 -10.92 -7.67
CA PHE A 76 -8.18 -10.05 -6.56
C PHE A 76 -9.28 -9.82 -5.53
N LYS A 77 -10.56 -10.06 -5.86
CA LYS A 77 -11.68 -9.69 -4.98
C LYS A 77 -11.60 -10.26 -3.56
N ASP A 78 -11.01 -11.46 -3.42
CA ASP A 78 -10.96 -12.21 -2.17
C ASP A 78 -9.59 -12.12 -1.47
N VAL A 79 -8.61 -11.37 -2.02
CA VAL A 79 -7.35 -11.12 -1.29
C VAL A 79 -7.63 -10.32 -0.04
N ILE A 80 -6.86 -10.59 1.03
CA ILE A 80 -7.06 -9.95 2.33
C ILE A 80 -6.06 -8.83 2.53
N LEU A 81 -6.57 -7.65 2.84
CA LEU A 81 -5.81 -6.46 3.19
C LEU A 81 -5.74 -6.31 4.69
N SER A 82 -4.56 -5.99 5.24
CA SER A 82 -4.35 -5.79 6.68
C SER A 82 -3.15 -4.89 6.97
N ASP A 83 -2.98 -4.55 8.23
CA ASP A 83 -1.78 -3.89 8.76
C ASP A 83 -1.47 -2.54 8.09
N TYR A 84 -2.51 -1.79 7.71
CA TYR A 84 -2.35 -0.50 7.05
C TYR A 84 -1.70 0.52 7.99
N VAL A 85 -0.71 1.22 7.46
CA VAL A 85 -0.06 2.37 8.09
C VAL A 85 0.07 3.50 7.08
N ASP A 86 -0.18 4.71 7.53
CA ASP A 86 -0.01 5.94 6.78
C ASP A 86 0.43 7.04 7.75
N THR A 87 1.65 7.53 7.57
CA THR A 87 2.28 8.54 8.42
C THR A 87 2.93 9.64 7.58
N ILE A 88 2.65 10.88 7.97
CA ILE A 88 3.35 12.07 7.46
C ILE A 88 3.90 12.81 8.68
N ASP A 89 5.19 13.08 8.70
CA ASP A 89 5.87 13.83 9.75
C ASP A 89 6.65 14.99 9.11
N GLU A 90 6.15 16.20 9.31
CA GLU A 90 6.73 17.41 8.75
C GLU A 90 8.10 17.74 9.38
N THR A 91 8.30 17.36 10.65
CA THR A 91 9.52 17.64 11.39
C THR A 91 10.67 16.77 10.90
N LEU A 92 10.39 15.50 10.64
CA LEU A 92 11.34 14.53 10.11
C LEU A 92 11.39 14.53 8.58
N GLU A 93 10.57 15.37 7.92
CA GLU A 93 10.40 15.38 6.46
C GLU A 93 10.12 13.97 5.92
N LYS A 94 9.24 13.22 6.60
CA LYS A 94 8.96 11.81 6.35
C LYS A 94 7.53 11.59 5.87
N GLN A 95 7.39 10.77 4.82
CA GLN A 95 6.11 10.25 4.38
C GLN A 95 6.24 8.75 4.15
N PHE A 96 5.52 7.95 4.94
CA PHE A 96 5.56 6.49 4.89
C PHE A 96 4.15 5.91 4.85
N GLY A 97 3.91 4.97 3.95
CA GLY A 97 2.68 4.21 3.86
C GLY A 97 2.93 2.77 3.43
N ALA A 98 2.26 1.83 4.07
CA ALA A 98 2.38 0.41 3.76
C ALA A 98 1.15 -0.39 4.20
N PHE A 99 0.93 -1.54 3.59
CA PHE A 99 -0.05 -2.53 4.05
C PHE A 99 0.25 -3.92 3.49
N HIS A 100 -0.34 -4.93 4.10
CA HIS A 100 -0.24 -6.31 3.67
C HIS A 100 -1.40 -6.69 2.75
N ILE A 101 -1.09 -7.51 1.74
CA ILE A 101 -2.04 -8.13 0.82
C ILE A 101 -1.80 -9.64 0.84
N LYS A 102 -2.62 -10.38 1.56
CA LYS A 102 -2.53 -11.84 1.59
C LYS A 102 -3.21 -12.41 0.35
N LEU A 103 -2.41 -12.92 -0.57
CA LEU A 103 -2.84 -13.45 -1.86
C LEU A 103 -3.31 -14.90 -1.76
N THR A 104 -2.62 -15.70 -0.94
CA THR A 104 -2.97 -17.08 -0.59
C THR A 104 -2.58 -17.35 0.87
N PRO A 105 -2.95 -18.48 1.48
CA PRO A 105 -2.47 -18.84 2.82
C PRO A 105 -0.95 -18.89 2.94
N GLN A 106 -0.22 -19.08 1.81
CA GLN A 106 1.23 -19.22 1.76
C GLN A 106 1.94 -18.08 1.03
N LEU A 107 1.22 -17.03 0.64
CA LEU A 107 1.81 -15.90 -0.10
C LEU A 107 1.19 -14.59 0.36
N THR A 108 2.04 -13.72 0.90
CA THR A 108 1.71 -12.35 1.25
C THR A 108 2.57 -11.39 0.44
N TYR A 109 1.98 -10.30 -0.01
CA TYR A 109 2.64 -9.17 -0.64
C TYR A 109 2.54 -7.97 0.29
N VAL A 110 3.65 -7.29 0.55
CA VAL A 110 3.68 -5.99 1.25
C VAL A 110 3.85 -4.90 0.22
N ALA A 111 2.89 -3.99 0.18
CA ALA A 111 2.91 -2.83 -0.69
C ALA A 111 3.45 -1.61 0.07
N PHE A 112 4.51 -1.00 -0.41
CA PHE A 112 5.00 0.30 0.06
C PHE A 112 4.50 1.41 -0.86
N ARG A 113 3.96 2.48 -0.26
CA ARG A 113 3.52 3.66 -1.00
C ARG A 113 4.71 4.48 -1.46
N GLY A 114 4.65 4.94 -2.69
CA GLY A 114 5.57 5.94 -3.21
C GLY A 114 5.22 7.35 -2.71
N THR A 115 5.91 8.33 -3.25
CA THR A 115 5.68 9.74 -2.92
C THR A 115 4.27 10.15 -3.31
N ASP A 116 3.60 10.86 -2.41
CA ASP A 116 2.36 11.58 -2.70
C ASP A 116 2.64 13.00 -3.19
N ASP A 117 1.59 13.82 -3.36
CA ASP A 117 1.71 15.21 -3.81
C ASP A 117 2.07 16.20 -2.68
N THR A 118 2.44 15.70 -1.49
CA THR A 118 2.82 16.57 -0.37
C THR A 118 4.25 17.10 -0.52
N LEU A 119 4.48 18.31 -0.01
CA LEU A 119 5.84 18.88 0.07
C LEU A 119 6.78 18.01 0.89
N VAL A 120 6.24 17.33 1.92
CA VAL A 120 7.01 16.41 2.77
C VAL A 120 7.53 15.23 1.96
N GLY A 121 6.67 14.61 1.16
CA GLY A 121 7.07 13.50 0.28
C GLY A 121 8.13 13.92 -0.73
N TRP A 122 7.97 15.08 -1.37
CA TRP A 122 8.96 15.62 -2.32
C TRP A 122 10.30 15.97 -1.68
N LYS A 123 10.29 16.50 -0.45
CA LYS A 123 11.53 16.78 0.29
C LYS A 123 12.27 15.50 0.65
N GLU A 124 11.54 14.46 1.11
CA GLU A 124 12.16 13.18 1.41
C GLU A 124 12.77 12.53 0.17
N ASP A 125 12.08 12.58 -0.99
CA ASP A 125 12.64 12.10 -2.26
C ASP A 125 13.94 12.81 -2.63
N PHE A 126 13.99 14.12 -2.46
CA PHE A 126 15.20 14.89 -2.70
C PHE A 126 16.32 14.47 -1.74
N ASN A 127 15.99 14.29 -0.45
CA ASN A 127 16.95 13.87 0.58
C ASN A 127 17.54 12.48 0.26
N MET A 128 16.79 11.56 -0.35
CA MET A 128 17.29 10.25 -0.77
C MET A 128 18.47 10.31 -1.75
N SER A 129 18.69 11.46 -2.41
CA SER A 129 19.84 11.67 -3.29
C SER A 129 21.15 11.91 -2.52
N PHE A 130 21.07 12.27 -1.23
CA PHE A 130 22.23 12.69 -0.43
C PHE A 130 22.35 11.96 0.90
N ILE A 131 21.25 11.37 1.39
CA ILE A 131 21.16 10.75 2.71
C ILE A 131 20.68 9.29 2.52
N SER A 132 21.34 8.37 3.19
CA SER A 132 20.90 6.98 3.29
C SER A 132 21.33 6.41 4.66
N PRO A 133 20.41 5.82 5.44
CA PRO A 133 18.98 5.73 5.14
C PRO A 133 18.24 7.06 5.38
N VAL A 134 17.16 7.29 4.66
CA VAL A 134 16.16 8.32 5.01
C VAL A 134 15.13 7.74 5.98
N PRO A 135 14.36 8.57 6.72
CA PRO A 135 13.44 8.08 7.75
C PRO A 135 12.41 7.04 7.26
N SER A 136 11.90 7.15 6.04
CA SER A 136 10.97 6.16 5.50
C SER A 136 11.60 4.79 5.21
N GLN A 137 12.90 4.73 4.91
CA GLN A 137 13.62 3.46 4.75
C GLN A 137 13.76 2.75 6.10
N GLU A 138 14.05 3.48 7.18
CA GLU A 138 14.08 2.93 8.54
C GLU A 138 12.69 2.43 8.96
N ASP A 139 11.63 3.21 8.65
CA ASP A 139 10.25 2.80 8.92
C ASP A 139 9.86 1.55 8.12
N ALA A 140 10.32 1.38 6.89
CA ALA A 140 10.04 0.19 6.09
C ALA A 140 10.65 -1.07 6.74
N VAL A 141 11.91 -1.00 7.17
CA VAL A 141 12.57 -2.09 7.90
C VAL A 141 11.84 -2.39 9.21
N LYS A 142 11.52 -1.34 9.98
CA LYS A 142 10.78 -1.49 11.24
C LYS A 142 9.41 -2.11 11.00
N TYR A 143 8.66 -1.62 10.01
CA TYR A 143 7.34 -2.15 9.67
C TYR A 143 7.38 -3.63 9.34
N LEU A 144 8.34 -4.08 8.51
CA LEU A 144 8.51 -5.49 8.18
C LEU A 144 8.84 -6.33 9.41
N ASN A 145 9.74 -5.86 10.28
CA ASN A 145 10.09 -6.56 11.51
C ASN A 145 8.89 -6.70 12.45
N ASP A 146 8.10 -5.65 12.60
CA ASP A 146 6.97 -5.63 13.51
C ASP A 146 5.77 -6.46 13.00
N THR A 147 5.58 -6.53 11.68
CA THR A 147 4.34 -7.08 11.08
C THR A 147 4.52 -8.40 10.35
N CYS A 148 5.75 -8.83 10.04
CA CYS A 148 5.96 -10.05 9.27
C CYS A 148 6.28 -11.29 10.11
N SER A 149 6.47 -11.15 11.42
CA SER A 149 6.83 -12.26 12.31
C SER A 149 5.81 -13.42 12.36
N TYR A 150 4.55 -13.13 12.04
CA TYR A 150 3.46 -14.09 12.00
C TYR A 150 3.11 -14.59 10.59
N ILE A 151 3.75 -14.04 9.55
CA ILE A 151 3.51 -14.46 8.17
C ILE A 151 4.12 -15.83 7.95
N ARG A 152 3.30 -16.76 7.47
CA ARG A 152 3.75 -18.08 7.07
C ARG A 152 3.82 -18.17 5.54
N GLY A 153 4.90 -18.74 5.04
CA GLY A 153 5.10 -18.92 3.60
C GLY A 153 5.99 -17.86 2.97
N ARG A 154 5.70 -17.48 1.74
CA ARG A 154 6.49 -16.51 0.97
C ARG A 154 6.00 -15.10 1.24
N LEU A 155 6.97 -14.20 1.39
CA LEU A 155 6.76 -12.77 1.45
C LEU A 155 7.36 -12.14 0.20
N TYR A 156 6.54 -11.37 -0.52
CA TYR A 156 7.00 -10.44 -1.53
C TYR A 156 6.85 -9.01 -1.00
N VAL A 157 7.78 -8.17 -1.33
CA VAL A 157 7.72 -6.73 -1.07
C VAL A 157 7.78 -5.99 -2.38
N GLY A 158 7.10 -4.88 -2.48
CA GLY A 158 7.12 -4.08 -3.70
C GLY A 158 6.44 -2.74 -3.50
N GLY A 159 6.61 -1.89 -4.49
CA GLY A 159 6.03 -0.55 -4.50
C GLY A 159 6.34 0.15 -5.81
N HIS A 160 5.78 1.34 -5.99
CA HIS A 160 6.03 2.19 -7.13
C HIS A 160 6.86 3.40 -6.69
N SER A 161 7.79 3.87 -7.54
CA SER A 161 8.63 5.05 -7.27
C SER A 161 9.43 4.90 -5.97
N LYS A 162 9.33 5.83 -5.01
CA LYS A 162 9.93 5.71 -3.68
C LYS A 162 9.56 4.39 -3.00
N GLY A 163 8.30 3.93 -3.13
CA GLY A 163 7.87 2.62 -2.58
C GLY A 163 8.67 1.45 -3.15
N GLY A 164 9.10 1.52 -4.40
CA GLY A 164 10.02 0.54 -4.99
C GLY A 164 11.41 0.59 -4.37
N ASN A 165 11.92 1.77 -4.03
CA ASN A 165 13.17 1.94 -3.30
C ASN A 165 13.08 1.37 -1.86
N LEU A 166 11.94 1.57 -1.18
CA LEU A 166 11.70 1.02 0.16
C LEU A 166 11.64 -0.52 0.17
N ALA A 167 11.39 -1.14 -0.98
CA ALA A 167 11.26 -2.60 -1.13
C ALA A 167 12.60 -3.32 -1.40
N ILE A 168 13.70 -2.58 -1.60
CA ILE A 168 15.04 -3.13 -1.88
C ILE A 168 15.83 -3.28 -0.61
#